data_fbb3fbb7153299e5cbd2e601d92c44d1
#
_entry.id   fbb3fbb7153299e5cbd2e601d92c44d1
#
_cell.length_a   1.000
_cell.length_b   1.000
_cell.length_c   1.000
_cell.angle_alpha   90.00
_cell.angle_beta   90.00
_cell.angle_gamma   90.00
#
_symmetry.space_group_name_H-M   'P 1'
#
loop_
_entity.id
_entity.type
_entity.pdbx_description
1 polymer ?
#
loop_
_entity_poly.entity_id
_entity_poly.type
_entity_poly.pdbx_seq_one_letter_code
_entity_poly.pdbx_strand_id
1 'polypeptide(L)'
;MTVVPAAGAPGTPPNELGVPCYFGRRGLAQPHLLHGWASAEDSHHWNDGLDAALALSLVTMPAQRLHLRVEGRPYLSPRVPRQDITLFFNGARLGFWRIDRLDGALLEAAIEPEHWFGRADAAYGICVFHIPESRRPRDIGEAADDRQLGFCFQSFTLVAPVPKLRG
;
A
#
# COMPACT_ATOMS: atom_id res chain seq x y z
N MET A 1 -15.11 -25.89 12.72
CA MET A 1 -14.46 -26.12 11.41
C MET A 1 -14.05 -24.76 10.87
N THR A 2 -12.78 -24.42 11.04
CA THR A 2 -12.25 -23.12 10.61
C THR A 2 -12.02 -23.21 9.12
N VAL A 3 -12.82 -22.53 8.32
CA VAL A 3 -12.56 -22.39 6.89
C VAL A 3 -11.34 -21.52 6.74
N VAL A 4 -10.20 -22.13 6.44
CA VAL A 4 -8.99 -21.40 6.02
C VAL A 4 -9.34 -20.84 4.64
N PRO A 5 -9.37 -19.51 4.44
CA PRO A 5 -9.58 -18.96 3.11
C PRO A 5 -8.48 -19.48 2.19
N ALA A 6 -8.89 -19.87 0.98
CA ALA A 6 -7.95 -20.28 -0.05
C ALA A 6 -6.88 -19.19 -0.28
N ALA A 7 -5.66 -19.61 -0.47
CA ALA A 7 -4.51 -18.75 -0.70
C ALA A 7 -4.78 -17.72 -1.81
N GLY A 8 -4.65 -16.45 -1.46
CA GLY A 8 -4.93 -15.33 -2.34
C GLY A 8 -6.43 -14.98 -2.38
N ALA A 9 -6.74 -13.68 -2.29
CA ALA A 9 -8.08 -13.24 -2.66
C ALA A 9 -8.34 -13.69 -4.11
N PRO A 10 -9.50 -14.33 -4.41
CA PRO A 10 -9.79 -14.77 -5.77
C PRO A 10 -9.58 -13.62 -6.76
N GLY A 11 -8.69 -13.79 -7.73
CA GLY A 11 -8.41 -12.79 -8.76
C GLY A 11 -7.21 -11.86 -8.51
N THR A 12 -6.51 -11.96 -7.37
CA THR A 12 -5.27 -11.20 -7.17
C THR A 12 -4.09 -11.91 -7.85
N PRO A 13 -3.45 -11.28 -8.86
CA PRO A 13 -2.30 -11.87 -9.51
C PRO A 13 -1.08 -11.89 -8.58
N PRO A 14 -0.13 -12.82 -8.75
CA PRO A 14 1.09 -12.82 -7.96
C PRO A 14 1.94 -11.60 -8.25
N ASN A 15 2.56 -11.05 -7.22
CA ASN A 15 3.55 -9.99 -7.34
C ASN A 15 4.88 -10.58 -7.80
N GLU A 16 5.52 -9.91 -8.74
CA GLU A 16 6.87 -10.21 -9.19
C GLU A 16 7.87 -9.33 -8.44
N LEU A 17 8.86 -9.93 -7.78
CA LEU A 17 9.85 -9.18 -7.00
C LEU A 17 10.68 -8.25 -7.89
N GLY A 18 10.88 -7.01 -7.44
CA GLY A 18 11.64 -5.99 -8.13
C GLY A 18 10.91 -5.29 -9.27
N VAL A 19 9.67 -5.68 -9.56
CA VAL A 19 8.86 -5.09 -10.63
C VAL A 19 7.87 -4.10 -10.03
N PRO A 20 7.95 -2.80 -10.37
CA PRO A 20 6.98 -1.81 -9.92
C PRO A 20 5.58 -2.11 -10.42
N CYS A 21 4.61 -2.00 -9.53
CA CYS A 21 3.20 -2.11 -9.84
C CYS A 21 2.59 -0.70 -9.77
N TYR A 22 2.26 -0.13 -10.91
CA TYR A 22 1.77 1.24 -10.99
C TYR A 22 0.26 1.31 -10.72
N PHE A 23 -0.13 2.31 -9.96
CA PHE A 23 -1.52 2.73 -9.79
C PHE A 23 -2.00 3.49 -11.04
N GLY A 24 -3.28 3.79 -11.08
CA GLY A 24 -3.90 4.49 -12.19
C GLY A 24 -4.60 3.58 -13.18
N ARG A 25 -5.29 4.17 -14.16
CA ARG A 25 -6.16 3.43 -15.10
C ARG A 25 -5.43 2.37 -15.90
N ARG A 26 -4.17 2.63 -16.25
CA ARG A 26 -3.35 1.73 -17.08
C ARG A 26 -2.37 0.90 -16.26
N GLY A 27 -2.34 1.11 -14.95
CA GLY A 27 -1.42 0.43 -14.05
C GLY A 27 -1.92 -0.97 -13.68
N LEU A 28 -0.99 -1.80 -13.25
CA LEU A 28 -1.25 -3.18 -12.84
C LEU A 28 -1.69 -3.30 -11.38
N ALA A 29 -1.77 -2.19 -10.63
CA ALA A 29 -2.19 -2.21 -9.23
C ALA A 29 -3.67 -2.52 -9.04
N GLN A 30 -4.53 -2.21 -10.01
CA GLN A 30 -5.99 -2.33 -9.90
C GLN A 30 -6.45 -3.68 -9.34
N PRO A 31 -5.96 -4.85 -9.80
CA PRO A 31 -6.38 -6.14 -9.27
C PRO A 31 -5.96 -6.40 -7.81
N HIS A 32 -5.04 -5.62 -7.27
CA HIS A 32 -4.58 -5.72 -5.88
C HIS A 32 -5.39 -4.86 -4.91
N LEU A 33 -6.17 -3.90 -5.42
CA LEU A 33 -6.92 -2.96 -4.59
C LEU A 33 -8.16 -3.64 -4.00
N LEU A 34 -8.36 -3.50 -2.69
CA LEU A 34 -9.50 -4.08 -1.99
C LEU A 34 -10.54 -2.99 -1.68
N HIS A 35 -10.34 -2.22 -0.63
CA HIS A 35 -11.28 -1.17 -0.22
C HIS A 35 -10.53 0.10 0.18
N GLY A 36 -11.27 1.22 0.25
CA GLY A 36 -10.73 2.50 0.69
C GLY A 36 -10.02 3.29 -0.40
N TRP A 37 -10.32 3.00 -1.67
CA TRP A 37 -9.72 3.65 -2.83
C TRP A 37 -10.74 4.50 -3.58
N ALA A 38 -10.31 5.69 -4.00
CA ALA A 38 -11.02 6.48 -4.98
C ALA A 38 -10.89 5.83 -6.37
N SER A 39 -11.71 6.28 -7.31
CA SER A 39 -11.61 5.85 -8.71
C SER A 39 -10.22 6.15 -9.27
N ALA A 40 -9.73 5.27 -10.15
CA ALA A 40 -8.44 5.44 -10.80
C ALA A 40 -8.38 6.75 -11.57
N GLU A 41 -7.30 7.49 -11.37
CA GLU A 41 -6.88 8.58 -12.25
C GLU A 41 -5.86 8.08 -13.27
N ASP A 42 -5.32 8.93 -14.12
CA ASP A 42 -4.46 8.46 -15.21
C ASP A 42 -3.23 7.68 -14.70
N SER A 43 -2.57 8.16 -13.67
CA SER A 43 -1.30 7.62 -13.18
C SER A 43 -1.28 7.28 -11.68
N HIS A 44 -2.41 7.39 -11.00
CA HIS A 44 -2.46 7.21 -9.54
C HIS A 44 -3.85 6.87 -9.03
N HIS A 45 -3.88 6.44 -7.74
CA HIS A 45 -5.10 6.33 -6.95
C HIS A 45 -4.93 7.13 -5.65
N TRP A 46 -5.96 7.84 -5.27
CA TRP A 46 -6.09 8.37 -3.92
C TRP A 46 -6.73 7.33 -3.00
N ASN A 47 -6.36 7.33 -1.72
CA ASN A 47 -7.26 6.73 -0.74
C ASN A 47 -8.54 7.57 -0.65
N ASP A 48 -9.64 6.93 -0.32
CA ASP A 48 -10.92 7.56 -0.02
C ASP A 48 -11.45 6.98 1.29
N GLY A 49 -11.18 7.66 2.38
CA GLY A 49 -11.46 7.22 3.73
C GLY A 49 -10.20 7.25 4.61
N LEU A 50 -10.28 6.64 5.78
CA LEU A 50 -9.17 6.58 6.74
C LEU A 50 -8.23 5.39 6.48
N ASP A 51 -8.72 4.35 5.83
CA ASP A 51 -7.99 3.12 5.56
C ASP A 51 -8.06 2.76 4.09
N ALA A 52 -6.93 2.33 3.54
CA ALA A 52 -6.86 1.78 2.19
C ALA A 52 -6.17 0.42 2.22
N ALA A 53 -6.80 -0.60 1.66
CA ALA A 53 -6.32 -1.98 1.71
C ALA A 53 -5.83 -2.47 0.35
N LEU A 54 -4.68 -3.13 0.37
CA LEU A 54 -3.96 -3.65 -0.79
C LEU A 54 -3.59 -5.12 -0.56
N ALA A 55 -3.95 -5.99 -1.48
CA ALA A 55 -3.58 -7.41 -1.43
C ALA A 55 -2.22 -7.66 -2.08
N LEU A 56 -1.36 -8.41 -1.40
CA LEU A 56 -0.12 -8.93 -1.94
C LEU A 56 -0.19 -10.45 -2.05
N SER A 57 0.40 -11.01 -3.10
CA SER A 57 0.41 -12.45 -3.35
C SER A 57 1.77 -12.85 -3.95
N LEU A 58 2.30 -14.00 -3.53
CA LEU A 58 3.53 -14.58 -4.05
C LEU A 58 3.29 -16.05 -4.41
N VAL A 59 4.00 -16.54 -5.43
CA VAL A 59 3.93 -17.95 -5.87
C VAL A 59 4.69 -18.90 -4.94
N THR A 60 5.49 -18.35 -4.02
CA THR A 60 6.23 -19.14 -3.00
C THR A 60 6.24 -18.37 -1.69
N MET A 61 6.24 -19.10 -0.57
CA MET A 61 6.47 -18.52 0.74
C MET A 61 7.89 -17.94 0.80
N PRO A 62 8.05 -16.63 1.12
CA PRO A 62 9.38 -16.04 1.19
C PRO A 62 10.18 -16.64 2.36
N ALA A 63 11.43 -17.03 2.09
CA ALA A 63 12.34 -17.55 3.09
C ALA A 63 13.14 -16.46 3.81
N GLN A 64 13.07 -15.23 3.30
CA GLN A 64 13.81 -14.08 3.82
C GLN A 64 12.92 -12.84 3.87
N ARG A 65 13.38 -11.83 4.59
CA ARG A 65 12.77 -10.51 4.63
C ARG A 65 12.62 -9.93 3.23
N LEU A 66 11.45 -9.40 2.95
CA LEU A 66 11.20 -8.56 1.77
C LEU A 66 10.96 -7.12 2.22
N HIS A 67 11.12 -6.17 1.30
CA HIS A 67 10.77 -4.79 1.54
C HIS A 67 9.62 -4.39 0.62
N LEU A 68 8.59 -3.80 1.20
CA LEU A 68 7.55 -3.11 0.44
C LEU A 68 7.95 -1.64 0.31
N ARG A 69 7.98 -1.16 -0.92
CA ARG A 69 8.25 0.24 -1.25
C ARG A 69 7.02 0.82 -1.92
N VAL A 70 6.52 1.91 -1.38
CA VAL A 70 5.35 2.63 -1.91
C VAL A 70 5.76 4.05 -2.21
N GLU A 71 5.59 4.46 -3.45
CA GLU A 71 5.84 5.83 -3.90
C GLU A 71 4.53 6.58 -4.08
N GLY A 72 4.54 7.83 -3.65
CA GLY A 72 3.37 8.68 -3.78
C GLY A 72 3.59 10.08 -3.23
N ARG A 73 2.50 10.78 -2.97
CA ARG A 73 2.51 12.15 -2.45
C ARG A 73 1.36 12.36 -1.46
N PRO A 74 1.59 13.16 -0.40
CA PRO A 74 0.53 13.48 0.55
C PRO A 74 -0.46 14.51 0.00
N TYR A 75 -1.70 14.48 0.50
CA TYR A 75 -2.62 15.60 0.41
C TYR A 75 -2.29 16.59 1.53
N LEU A 76 -1.74 17.72 1.19
CA LEU A 76 -1.37 18.79 2.12
C LEU A 76 -2.01 20.12 1.71
N SER A 77 -2.36 20.91 2.72
CA SER A 77 -2.82 22.29 2.59
C SER A 77 -2.54 23.04 3.89
N PRO A 78 -2.78 24.36 3.96
CA PRO A 78 -2.65 25.09 5.22
C PRO A 78 -3.52 24.52 6.36
N ARG A 79 -4.64 23.89 6.04
CA ARG A 79 -5.53 23.25 7.01
C ARG A 79 -5.19 21.77 7.27
N VAL A 80 -4.36 21.19 6.42
CA VAL A 80 -3.88 19.81 6.54
C VAL A 80 -2.36 19.83 6.39
N PRO A 81 -1.62 20.26 7.44
CA PRO A 81 -0.19 20.52 7.31
C PRO A 81 0.67 19.26 7.23
N ARG A 82 0.10 18.09 7.53
CA ARG A 82 0.81 16.81 7.51
C ARG A 82 -0.14 15.66 7.28
N GLN A 83 0.43 14.53 6.84
CA GLN A 83 -0.22 13.23 6.82
C GLN A 83 0.59 12.26 7.67
N ASP A 84 -0.08 11.55 8.56
CA ASP A 84 0.50 10.42 9.30
C ASP A 84 -0.03 9.12 8.65
N ILE A 85 0.88 8.22 8.29
CA ILE A 85 0.53 6.95 7.66
C ILE A 85 1.08 5.82 8.50
N THR A 86 0.23 4.90 8.93
CA THR A 86 0.64 3.64 9.56
C THR A 86 0.31 2.49 8.63
N LEU A 87 1.29 1.63 8.38
CA LEU A 87 1.11 0.42 7.58
C LEU A 87 0.99 -0.79 8.50
N PHE A 88 -0.09 -1.54 8.29
CA PHE A 88 -0.28 -2.87 8.86
C PHE A 88 -0.23 -3.92 7.74
N PHE A 89 0.36 -5.07 8.02
CA PHE A 89 0.35 -6.22 7.13
C PHE A 89 -0.07 -7.47 7.91
N ASN A 90 -1.18 -8.07 7.50
CA ASN A 90 -1.81 -9.18 8.22
C ASN A 90 -1.95 -8.91 9.73
N GLY A 91 -2.29 -7.66 10.08
CA GLY A 91 -2.48 -7.22 11.46
C GLY A 91 -1.21 -6.79 12.19
N ALA A 92 -0.01 -7.04 11.65
CA ALA A 92 1.24 -6.58 12.23
C ALA A 92 1.57 -5.15 11.77
N ARG A 93 1.89 -4.26 12.69
CA ARG A 93 2.35 -2.92 12.37
C ARG A 93 3.77 -2.98 11.81
N LEU A 94 3.94 -2.55 10.56
CA LEU A 94 5.23 -2.59 9.89
C LEU A 94 5.95 -1.24 9.84
N GLY A 95 5.22 -0.13 9.85
CA GLY A 95 5.82 1.17 9.71
C GLY A 95 4.88 2.33 10.02
N PHE A 96 5.50 3.48 10.24
CA PHE A 96 4.84 4.76 10.47
C PHE A 96 5.65 5.86 9.80
N TRP A 97 4.95 6.76 9.10
CA TRP A 97 5.57 7.93 8.45
C TRP A 97 4.76 9.18 8.74
N ARG A 98 5.45 10.26 9.03
CA ARG A 98 4.88 11.59 9.10
C ARG A 98 5.40 12.40 7.92
N ILE A 99 4.50 12.86 7.06
CA ILE A 99 4.82 13.51 5.81
C ILE A 99 4.24 14.92 5.86
N ASP A 100 5.12 15.91 5.78
CA ASP A 100 4.79 17.34 5.84
C ASP A 100 5.31 18.13 4.63
N ARG A 101 5.72 17.41 3.57
CA ARG A 101 6.25 18.00 2.33
C ARG A 101 5.48 17.49 1.12
N LEU A 102 5.25 18.38 0.14
CA LEU A 102 4.49 18.08 -1.08
C LEU A 102 5.27 17.29 -2.14
N ASP A 103 6.59 17.28 -2.07
CA ASP A 103 7.43 16.46 -2.94
C ASP A 103 7.20 14.97 -2.69
N GLY A 104 7.65 14.14 -3.61
CA GLY A 104 7.41 12.71 -3.56
C GLY A 104 7.87 12.06 -2.26
N ALA A 105 7.08 11.14 -1.76
CA ALA A 105 7.37 10.35 -0.58
C ALA A 105 7.62 8.89 -0.96
N LEU A 106 8.61 8.26 -0.32
CA LEU A 106 8.87 6.84 -0.36
C LEU A 106 8.57 6.25 1.02
N LEU A 107 7.55 5.39 1.07
CA LEU A 107 7.24 4.58 2.25
C LEU A 107 7.91 3.23 2.07
N GLU A 108 8.82 2.87 2.96
CA GLU A 108 9.53 1.59 2.89
C GLU A 108 9.39 0.83 4.20
N ALA A 109 8.94 -0.41 4.13
CA ALA A 109 8.73 -1.26 5.29
C ALA A 109 9.24 -2.68 5.03
N ALA A 110 9.83 -3.29 6.06
CA ALA A 110 10.26 -4.68 6.03
C ALA A 110 9.08 -5.60 6.34
N ILE A 111 8.92 -6.65 5.53
CA ILE A 111 7.98 -7.74 5.78
C ILE A 111 8.78 -9.00 6.07
N GLU A 112 8.69 -9.49 7.30
CA GLU A 112 9.36 -10.72 7.70
C GLU A 112 8.60 -11.95 7.18
N PRO A 113 9.26 -13.10 6.98
CA PRO A 113 8.61 -14.34 6.53
C PRO A 113 7.38 -14.72 7.36
N GLU A 114 7.43 -14.54 8.66
CA GLU A 114 6.35 -14.89 9.60
C GLU A 114 5.11 -13.99 9.48
N HIS A 115 5.21 -12.85 8.81
CA HIS A 115 4.07 -11.97 8.56
C HIS A 115 3.15 -12.48 7.45
N TRP A 116 3.64 -13.34 6.58
CA TRP A 116 2.87 -13.88 5.47
C TRP A 116 1.97 -15.03 5.90
N PHE A 117 0.79 -15.11 5.29
CA PHE A 117 -0.07 -16.28 5.38
C PHE A 117 0.13 -17.16 4.15
N GLY A 118 -0.21 -18.43 4.26
CA GLY A 118 -0.21 -19.33 3.13
C GLY A 118 0.56 -20.63 3.37
N ARG A 119 1.07 -21.17 2.26
CA ARG A 119 1.79 -22.45 2.19
C ARG A 119 3.11 -22.24 1.43
N ALA A 120 3.90 -23.29 1.32
CA ALA A 120 5.18 -23.22 0.61
C ALA A 120 5.06 -22.72 -0.85
N ASP A 121 3.95 -23.07 -1.53
CA ASP A 121 3.67 -22.77 -2.93
C ASP A 121 2.77 -21.54 -3.15
N ALA A 122 2.35 -20.87 -2.09
CA ALA A 122 1.56 -19.65 -2.17
C ALA A 122 1.61 -18.86 -0.87
N ALA A 123 1.97 -17.60 -0.95
CA ALA A 123 1.92 -16.67 0.17
C ALA A 123 1.03 -15.47 -0.16
N TYR A 124 0.34 -14.95 0.83
CA TYR A 124 -0.52 -13.77 0.65
C TYR A 124 -0.57 -12.92 1.91
N GLY A 125 -0.95 -11.69 1.72
CA GLY A 125 -1.20 -10.78 2.83
C GLY A 125 -1.96 -9.54 2.38
N ILE A 126 -2.49 -8.85 3.37
CA ILE A 126 -3.24 -7.61 3.18
C ILE A 126 -2.51 -6.48 3.89
N CYS A 127 -2.08 -5.51 3.09
CA CYS A 127 -1.62 -4.21 3.58
C CYS A 127 -2.83 -3.34 3.90
N VAL A 128 -2.82 -2.70 5.05
CA VAL A 128 -3.77 -1.63 5.39
C VAL A 128 -2.96 -0.37 5.70
N PHE A 129 -3.19 0.67 4.91
CA PHE A 129 -2.64 2.00 5.14
C PHE A 129 -3.67 2.80 5.92
N HIS A 130 -3.37 3.08 7.18
CA HIS A 130 -4.20 3.92 8.04
C HIS A 130 -3.72 5.37 7.97
N ILE A 131 -4.60 6.27 7.52
CA ILE A 131 -4.27 7.67 7.23
C ILE A 131 -5.29 8.58 7.93
N PRO A 132 -5.12 8.80 9.25
CA PRO A 132 -6.15 9.44 10.08
C PRO A 132 -6.37 10.93 9.77
N GLU A 133 -5.39 11.60 9.15
CA GLU A 133 -5.52 13.01 8.76
C GLU A 133 -6.16 13.20 7.37
N SER A 134 -6.68 12.15 6.75
CA SER A 134 -7.44 12.25 5.50
C SER A 134 -8.63 13.19 5.67
N ARG A 135 -8.80 14.11 4.72
CA ARG A 135 -9.85 15.14 4.76
C ARG A 135 -10.58 15.21 3.43
N ARG A 136 -11.84 15.59 3.50
CA ARG A 136 -12.61 15.99 2.32
C ARG A 136 -12.32 17.46 2.03
N PRO A 137 -11.79 17.79 0.84
CA PRO A 137 -11.53 19.18 0.47
C PRO A 137 -12.77 20.07 0.62
N ARG A 138 -13.97 19.55 0.35
CA ARG A 138 -15.23 20.26 0.55
C ARG A 138 -15.46 20.66 2.01
N ASP A 139 -15.21 19.78 2.95
CA ASP A 139 -15.47 20.03 4.38
C ASP A 139 -14.55 21.09 4.97
N ILE A 140 -13.40 21.32 4.37
CA ILE A 140 -12.42 22.32 4.79
C ILE A 140 -12.39 23.55 3.87
N GLY A 141 -13.33 23.64 2.91
CA GLY A 141 -13.51 24.82 2.06
C GLY A 141 -12.43 25.02 1.00
N GLU A 142 -11.73 23.97 0.59
CA GLU A 142 -10.63 24.06 -0.38
C GLU A 142 -11.05 23.74 -1.81
N ALA A 143 -11.97 22.80 -2.00
CA ALA A 143 -12.50 22.42 -3.30
C ALA A 143 -13.86 21.71 -3.15
N ALA A 144 -14.56 21.49 -4.27
CA ALA A 144 -15.83 20.76 -4.28
C ALA A 144 -15.67 19.23 -4.29
N ASP A 145 -14.53 18.73 -3.87
CA ASP A 145 -14.21 17.29 -3.84
C ASP A 145 -14.71 16.65 -2.55
N ASP A 146 -15.56 15.62 -2.69
CA ASP A 146 -16.17 14.88 -1.59
C ASP A 146 -15.34 13.68 -1.13
N ARG A 147 -14.28 13.33 -1.85
CA ARG A 147 -13.40 12.22 -1.48
C ARG A 147 -12.61 12.56 -0.22
N GLN A 148 -12.41 11.58 0.64
CA GLN A 148 -11.60 11.73 1.86
C GLN A 148 -10.15 11.38 1.57
N LEU A 149 -9.36 12.39 1.21
CA LEU A 149 -8.02 12.26 0.66
C LEU A 149 -6.93 12.38 1.72
N GLY A 150 -5.89 11.57 1.62
CA GLY A 150 -4.70 11.63 2.46
C GLY A 150 -3.41 11.42 1.69
N PHE A 151 -3.37 10.41 0.83
CA PHE A 151 -2.17 10.05 0.08
C PHE A 151 -2.52 9.63 -1.35
N CYS A 152 -1.73 10.13 -2.28
CA CYS A 152 -1.81 9.80 -3.70
C CYS A 152 -0.78 8.71 -3.99
N PHE A 153 -1.25 7.49 -4.23
CA PHE A 153 -0.42 6.31 -4.47
C PHE A 153 -0.05 6.24 -5.95
N GLN A 154 1.25 6.15 -6.26
CA GLN A 154 1.77 6.10 -7.62
C GLN A 154 2.27 4.71 -8.01
N SER A 155 3.00 4.04 -7.13
CA SER A 155 3.49 2.68 -7.35
C SER A 155 3.76 1.95 -6.05
N PHE A 156 3.76 0.62 -6.11
CA PHE A 156 4.33 -0.21 -5.06
C PHE A 156 5.22 -1.30 -5.67
N THR A 157 6.22 -1.71 -4.93
CA THR A 157 7.20 -2.72 -5.35
C THR A 157 7.59 -3.57 -4.16
N LEU A 158 7.60 -4.89 -4.34
CA LEU A 158 8.22 -5.81 -3.40
C LEU A 158 9.63 -6.12 -3.85
N VAL A 159 10.61 -5.90 -2.99
CA VAL A 159 12.03 -6.15 -3.31
C VAL A 159 12.66 -7.09 -2.31
N ALA A 160 13.51 -7.98 -2.82
CA ALA A 160 14.39 -8.78 -1.98
C ALA A 160 15.57 -7.94 -1.49
N PRO A 161 16.16 -8.25 -0.31
CA PRO A 161 17.35 -7.54 0.15
C PRO A 161 18.49 -7.74 -0.84
N VAL A 162 19.27 -6.67 -1.08
CA VAL A 162 20.48 -6.75 -1.89
C VAL A 162 21.50 -7.58 -1.13
N PRO A 163 22.09 -8.64 -1.73
CA PRO A 163 23.16 -9.39 -1.09
C PRO A 163 24.31 -8.45 -0.70
N LYS A 164 24.70 -8.42 0.57
CA LYS A 164 25.92 -7.73 0.96
C LYS A 164 27.08 -8.47 0.30
N LEU A 165 27.74 -7.83 -0.66
CA LEU A 165 29.03 -8.30 -1.14
C LEU A 165 29.96 -8.37 0.09
N ARG A 166 30.37 -9.55 0.48
CA ARG A 166 31.44 -9.70 1.48
C ARG A 166 32.71 -9.20 0.80
N GLY A 167 33.16 -8.03 1.24
CA GLY A 167 34.48 -7.52 0.91
C GLY A 167 35.57 -8.36 1.57
#